data_173bee49c763d31e189ad898a68d0a2b
#
_entry.id   173bee49c763d31e189ad898a68d0a2b
#
_cell.length_a   1.000
_cell.length_b   1.000
_cell.length_c   1.000
_cell.angle_alpha   90.00
_cell.angle_beta   90.00
_cell.angle_gamma   90.00
#
_symmetry.space_group_name_H-M   'P 1'
#
loop_
_entity.id
_entity.type
_entity.pdbx_description
1 polymer ?
#
loop_
_entity_poly.entity_id
_entity_poly.type
_entity_poly.pdbx_seq_one_letter_code
_entity_poly.pdbx_strand_id
1 'polypeptide(L)'
;MRLLTISTGKVMPLFGNHHPDYKSVASAIRKKAVSDLDNPALVDITTLGVKGDEQADLSVHGGIEKAIYVYPAEHYAFWNELLTRETKQPVHLEHGAIGENFTIEGLLETEVFVGDRLRIGELEFSVVKLREPCFKFNAAMRYKGAAKAML
;
A
#
# COMPACT_ATOMS: atom_id res chain seq x y z
N MET A 1 1.00 1.77 -18.65
CA MET A 1 0.72 2.03 -17.22
C MET A 1 -0.40 3.04 -17.08
N ARG A 2 -1.36 2.79 -16.21
CA ARG A 2 -2.48 3.69 -15.88
C ARG A 2 -2.61 3.77 -14.36
N LEU A 3 -2.73 4.97 -13.79
CA LEU A 3 -3.06 5.17 -12.39
C LEU A 3 -4.57 4.96 -12.21
N LEU A 4 -4.94 4.04 -11.33
CA LEU A 4 -6.34 3.72 -11.02
C LEU A 4 -6.82 4.46 -9.77
N THR A 5 -5.99 4.48 -8.73
CA THR A 5 -6.41 5.01 -7.42
C THR A 5 -5.22 5.68 -6.72
N ILE A 6 -5.49 6.78 -6.04
CA ILE A 6 -4.60 7.38 -5.04
C ILE A 6 -5.22 7.14 -3.67
N SER A 7 -4.44 6.57 -2.75
CA SER A 7 -4.90 6.19 -1.41
C SER A 7 -4.03 6.79 -0.32
N THR A 8 -4.67 7.15 0.81
CA THR A 8 -4.00 7.64 2.02
C THR A 8 -4.46 6.87 3.24
N GLY A 9 -3.60 6.77 4.24
CA GLY A 9 -3.88 6.12 5.52
C GLY A 9 -3.60 7.01 6.71
N LYS A 10 -4.32 6.76 7.80
CA LYS A 10 -4.07 7.37 9.11
C LYS A 10 -3.42 6.36 10.04
N VAL A 11 -2.55 6.84 10.91
CA VAL A 11 -1.94 6.00 11.95
C VAL A 11 -3.02 5.57 12.93
N MET A 12 -3.27 4.28 12.97
CA MET A 12 -4.28 3.66 13.83
C MET A 12 -3.73 2.40 14.49
N PRO A 13 -4.27 1.99 15.65
CA PRO A 13 -3.97 0.67 16.20
C PRO A 13 -4.23 -0.41 15.16
N LEU A 14 -3.25 -1.29 14.97
CA LEU A 14 -3.33 -2.34 13.96
C LEU A 14 -4.18 -3.53 14.44
N PHE A 15 -4.16 -3.80 15.72
CA PHE A 15 -4.92 -4.85 16.37
C PHE A 15 -6.17 -4.32 17.06
N GLY A 16 -7.17 -5.18 17.31
CA GLY A 16 -8.34 -4.82 18.09
C GLY A 16 -8.00 -4.53 19.56
N ASN A 17 -8.86 -3.81 20.28
CA ASN A 17 -8.66 -3.35 21.65
C ASN A 17 -8.48 -4.48 22.70
N HIS A 18 -8.82 -5.71 22.37
CA HIS A 18 -8.60 -6.90 23.20
C HIS A 18 -7.24 -7.58 22.94
N HIS A 19 -6.47 -7.13 21.95
CA HIS A 19 -5.16 -7.69 21.66
C HIS A 19 -4.10 -7.10 22.59
N PRO A 20 -3.12 -7.89 23.11
CA PRO A 20 -2.05 -7.38 23.97
C PRO A 20 -1.29 -6.19 23.39
N ASP A 21 -1.07 -6.20 22.08
CA ASP A 21 -0.31 -5.16 21.38
C ASP A 21 -1.18 -4.00 20.85
N TYR A 22 -2.43 -3.90 21.27
CA TYR A 22 -3.35 -2.86 20.79
C TYR A 22 -2.78 -1.43 20.92
N LYS A 23 -2.15 -1.12 22.06
CA LYS A 23 -1.60 0.21 22.32
C LYS A 23 -0.20 0.42 21.77
N SER A 24 0.55 -0.66 21.52
CA SER A 24 1.97 -0.61 21.16
C SER A 24 2.23 -0.69 19.67
N VAL A 25 1.30 -1.24 18.90
CA VAL A 25 1.47 -1.42 17.45
C VAL A 25 0.45 -0.60 16.67
N ALA A 26 0.93 0.52 16.12
CA ALA A 26 0.17 1.38 15.23
C ALA A 26 0.72 1.33 13.81
N SER A 27 -0.12 1.58 12.81
CA SER A 27 0.26 1.60 11.41
C SER A 27 -0.73 2.41 10.58
N ALA A 28 -0.25 3.02 9.50
CA ALA A 28 -1.06 3.63 8.45
C ALA A 28 -1.20 2.71 7.21
N ILE A 29 -0.96 1.40 7.37
CA ILE A 29 -0.98 0.44 6.25
C ILE A 29 -2.38 0.26 5.64
N ARG A 30 -3.44 0.51 6.40
CA ARG A 30 -4.82 0.46 5.89
C ARG A 30 -5.16 1.79 5.27
N LYS A 31 -5.00 1.88 3.95
CA LYS A 31 -5.30 3.09 3.20
C LYS A 31 -6.68 3.04 2.57
N LYS A 32 -7.21 4.22 2.24
CA LYS A 32 -8.48 4.39 1.54
C LYS A 32 -8.28 5.33 0.36
N ALA A 33 -9.01 5.09 -0.71
CA ALA A 33 -9.02 5.95 -1.88
C ALA A 33 -9.41 7.39 -1.52
N VAL A 34 -8.63 8.34 -1.99
CA VAL A 34 -8.91 9.78 -1.97
C VAL A 34 -9.15 10.33 -3.37
N SER A 35 -8.76 9.56 -4.38
CA SER A 35 -9.07 9.80 -5.80
C SER A 35 -9.06 8.47 -6.54
N ASP A 36 -10.04 8.24 -7.39
CA ASP A 36 -10.16 7.08 -8.27
C ASP A 36 -10.74 7.47 -9.63
N LEU A 37 -10.95 6.50 -10.52
CA LEU A 37 -11.46 6.77 -11.88
C LEU A 37 -12.92 7.25 -11.89
N ASP A 38 -13.71 6.82 -10.91
CA ASP A 38 -15.13 7.18 -10.81
C ASP A 38 -15.30 8.53 -10.08
N ASN A 39 -14.39 8.84 -9.15
CA ASN A 39 -14.39 10.06 -8.34
C ASN A 39 -13.01 10.74 -8.39
N PRO A 40 -12.65 11.33 -9.53
CA PRO A 40 -11.35 11.95 -9.70
C PRO A 40 -11.22 13.23 -8.85
N ALA A 41 -10.12 13.36 -8.13
CA ALA A 41 -9.80 14.53 -7.33
C ALA A 41 -8.35 14.95 -7.53
N LEU A 42 -8.09 16.25 -7.41
CA LEU A 42 -6.71 16.76 -7.35
C LEU A 42 -6.11 16.43 -5.99
N VAL A 43 -4.94 15.81 -6.02
CA VAL A 43 -4.23 15.38 -4.81
C VAL A 43 -2.85 15.99 -4.79
N ASP A 44 -2.54 16.72 -3.74
CA ASP A 44 -1.22 17.30 -3.53
C ASP A 44 -0.21 16.20 -3.17
N ILE A 45 0.92 16.21 -3.86
CA ILE A 45 2.04 15.30 -3.60
C ILE A 45 3.28 16.11 -3.29
N THR A 46 3.96 15.74 -2.23
CA THR A 46 5.20 16.36 -1.79
C THR A 46 6.36 15.35 -1.89
N THR A 47 7.57 15.81 -1.66
CA THR A 47 8.76 14.94 -1.57
C THR A 47 8.67 13.88 -0.46
N LEU A 48 7.76 14.06 0.50
CA LEU A 48 7.55 13.12 1.60
C LEU A 48 6.32 12.21 1.39
N GLY A 49 5.59 12.38 0.28
CA GLY A 49 4.46 11.54 -0.07
C GLY A 49 3.17 12.29 -0.35
N VAL A 50 2.07 11.56 -0.38
CA VAL A 50 0.72 12.08 -0.61
C VAL A 50 0.29 12.91 0.60
N LYS A 51 -0.16 14.15 0.36
CA LYS A 51 -0.68 15.01 1.43
C LYS A 51 -1.87 14.34 2.11
N GLY A 52 -1.81 14.25 3.43
CA GLY A 52 -2.83 13.58 4.23
C GLY A 52 -2.56 12.10 4.52
N ASP A 53 -1.58 11.50 3.86
CA ASP A 53 -1.05 10.19 4.24
C ASP A 53 -0.17 10.31 5.49
N GLU A 54 -0.26 9.34 6.38
CA GLU A 54 0.55 9.31 7.61
C GLU A 54 1.52 8.12 7.58
N GLN A 55 2.61 8.27 8.29
CA GLN A 55 3.65 7.26 8.44
C GLN A 55 3.88 7.04 9.94
N ALA A 56 3.62 5.82 10.42
CA ALA A 56 3.68 5.50 11.84
C ALA A 56 5.11 5.48 12.41
N ASP A 57 6.10 5.26 11.55
CA ASP A 57 7.51 5.15 11.94
C ASP A 57 8.39 5.66 10.81
N LEU A 58 8.88 6.87 10.95
CA LEU A 58 9.72 7.52 9.95
C LEU A 58 11.12 6.90 9.84
N SER A 59 11.57 6.15 10.84
CA SER A 59 12.90 5.53 10.83
C SER A 59 12.99 4.32 9.91
N VAL A 60 11.87 3.60 9.73
CA VAL A 60 11.82 2.35 8.93
C VAL A 60 10.76 2.36 7.83
N HIS A 61 9.71 3.17 7.95
CA HIS A 61 8.57 3.17 7.02
C HIS A 61 8.27 4.55 6.44
N GLY A 62 9.23 5.46 6.44
CA GLY A 62 9.05 6.83 5.95
C GLY A 62 10.29 7.39 5.27
N GLY A 63 10.24 8.71 5.00
CA GLY A 63 11.30 9.45 4.35
C GLY A 63 11.18 9.45 2.82
N ILE A 64 12.12 10.16 2.16
CA ILE A 64 12.12 10.40 0.71
C ILE A 64 12.11 9.10 -0.10
N GLU A 65 12.86 8.08 0.33
CA GLU A 65 12.93 6.80 -0.37
C GLU A 65 11.68 5.92 -0.21
N LYS A 66 10.72 6.35 0.60
CA LYS A 66 9.47 5.64 0.87
C LYS A 66 8.27 6.60 0.80
N ALA A 67 8.43 7.69 0.04
CA ALA A 67 7.41 8.72 -0.09
C ALA A 67 6.12 8.19 -0.71
N ILE A 68 6.25 7.38 -1.76
CA ILE A 68 5.13 6.78 -2.48
C ILE A 68 5.36 5.28 -2.63
N TYR A 69 4.37 4.48 -2.24
CA TYR A 69 4.33 3.06 -2.54
C TYR A 69 3.36 2.83 -3.69
N VAL A 70 3.87 2.23 -4.77
CA VAL A 70 3.12 1.88 -5.98
C VAL A 70 2.88 0.37 -5.99
N TYR A 71 1.67 -0.07 -6.37
CA TYR A 71 1.33 -1.49 -6.42
C TYR A 71 0.44 -1.81 -7.64
N PRO A 72 0.73 -2.90 -8.39
CA PRO A 72 -0.07 -3.34 -9.53
C PRO A 72 -1.43 -3.88 -9.12
N ALA A 73 -2.48 -3.43 -9.79
CA ALA A 73 -3.85 -3.91 -9.58
C ALA A 73 -4.02 -5.38 -9.95
N GLU A 74 -3.21 -5.87 -10.86
CA GLU A 74 -3.21 -7.26 -11.36
C GLU A 74 -3.06 -8.28 -10.21
N HIS A 75 -2.36 -7.93 -9.15
CA HIS A 75 -2.15 -8.83 -8.01
C HIS A 75 -3.33 -8.94 -7.05
N TYR A 76 -4.33 -8.06 -7.17
CA TYR A 76 -5.48 -8.09 -6.27
C TYR A 76 -6.30 -9.38 -6.39
N ALA A 77 -6.42 -9.93 -7.60
CA ALA A 77 -7.08 -11.23 -7.81
C ALA A 77 -6.40 -12.35 -7.01
N PHE A 78 -5.07 -12.42 -7.05
CA PHE A 78 -4.28 -13.37 -6.26
C PHE A 78 -4.54 -13.21 -4.75
N TRP A 79 -4.52 -11.97 -4.25
CA TRP A 79 -4.74 -11.71 -2.83
C TRP A 79 -6.15 -12.08 -2.38
N ASN A 80 -7.17 -11.75 -3.16
CA ASN A 80 -8.55 -12.08 -2.86
C ASN A 80 -8.75 -13.61 -2.79
N GLU A 81 -8.19 -14.35 -3.73
CA GLU A 81 -8.23 -15.82 -3.75
C GLU A 81 -7.49 -16.42 -2.55
N LEU A 82 -6.23 -15.99 -2.33
CA LEU A 82 -5.40 -16.47 -1.23
C LEU A 82 -6.08 -16.23 0.11
N LEU A 83 -6.52 -15.01 0.38
CA LEU A 83 -7.11 -14.67 1.67
C LEU A 83 -8.46 -15.33 1.88
N THR A 84 -9.29 -15.49 0.85
CA THR A 84 -10.53 -16.25 0.91
C THR A 84 -10.27 -17.69 1.31
N ARG A 85 -9.26 -18.32 0.70
CA ARG A 85 -8.85 -19.70 1.03
C ARG A 85 -8.33 -19.82 2.46
N GLU A 86 -7.47 -18.93 2.90
CA GLU A 86 -6.80 -19.01 4.20
C GLU A 86 -7.72 -18.61 5.37
N THR A 87 -8.58 -17.63 5.17
CA THR A 87 -9.52 -17.15 6.21
C THR A 87 -10.83 -17.93 6.24
N LYS A 88 -11.12 -18.74 5.21
CA LYS A 88 -12.39 -19.47 5.02
C LYS A 88 -13.61 -18.55 4.92
N GLN A 89 -13.39 -17.30 4.53
CA GLN A 89 -14.44 -16.30 4.33
C GLN A 89 -14.18 -15.56 3.01
N PRO A 90 -15.23 -15.17 2.28
CA PRO A 90 -15.05 -14.36 1.08
C PRO A 90 -14.31 -13.06 1.41
N VAL A 91 -13.22 -12.79 0.70
CA VAL A 91 -12.44 -11.56 0.83
C VAL A 91 -12.43 -10.82 -0.50
N HIS A 92 -12.73 -9.53 -0.43
CA HIS A 92 -12.54 -8.59 -1.52
C HIS A 92 -11.78 -7.39 -0.98
N LEU A 93 -10.56 -7.20 -1.47
CA LEU A 93 -9.71 -6.08 -1.09
C LEU A 93 -9.98 -4.88 -1.98
N GLU A 94 -10.21 -3.75 -1.36
CA GLU A 94 -10.24 -2.46 -2.04
C GLU A 94 -8.82 -1.94 -2.30
N HIS A 95 -8.64 -1.09 -3.32
CA HIS A 95 -7.36 -0.42 -3.56
C HIS A 95 -6.88 0.34 -2.32
N GLY A 96 -5.58 0.27 -2.04
CA GLY A 96 -4.99 0.77 -0.79
C GLY A 96 -4.86 -0.27 0.32
N ALA A 97 -5.50 -1.43 0.19
CA ALA A 97 -5.49 -2.48 1.21
C ALA A 97 -4.11 -3.15 1.40
N ILE A 98 -3.27 -3.13 0.38
CA ILE A 98 -1.88 -3.64 0.44
C ILE A 98 -0.94 -2.60 1.09
N GLY A 99 -1.45 -1.39 1.34
CA GLY A 99 -0.73 -0.28 1.94
C GLY A 99 -0.13 0.69 0.92
N GLU A 100 -0.46 0.51 -0.34
CA GLU A 100 0.01 1.36 -1.43
C GLU A 100 -0.70 2.72 -1.45
N ASN A 101 0.05 3.72 -1.93
CA ASN A 101 -0.49 5.04 -2.22
C ASN A 101 -1.07 5.11 -3.64
N PHE A 102 -0.41 4.45 -4.59
CA PHE A 102 -0.86 4.39 -5.97
C PHE A 102 -1.15 2.96 -6.37
N THR A 103 -2.39 2.68 -6.73
CA THR A 103 -2.73 1.44 -7.44
C THR A 103 -2.67 1.72 -8.92
N ILE A 104 -1.84 0.99 -9.64
CA ILE A 104 -1.61 1.14 -11.08
C ILE A 104 -2.02 -0.12 -11.83
N GLU A 105 -2.19 0.01 -13.14
CA GLU A 105 -2.43 -1.08 -14.07
C GLU A 105 -1.45 -1.02 -15.24
N GLY A 106 -1.04 -2.17 -15.76
CA GLY A 106 -0.19 -2.27 -16.95
C GLY A 106 1.28 -1.95 -16.70
N LEU A 107 1.79 -2.25 -15.49
CA LEU A 107 3.22 -2.26 -15.18
C LEU A 107 3.45 -3.18 -13.98
N LEU A 108 4.12 -4.30 -14.20
CA LEU A 108 4.46 -5.29 -13.18
C LEU A 108 5.89 -5.07 -12.65
N GLU A 109 6.17 -5.58 -11.45
CA GLU A 109 7.48 -5.47 -10.80
C GLU A 109 8.61 -6.10 -11.64
N THR A 110 8.30 -7.10 -12.46
CA THR A 110 9.26 -7.76 -13.37
C THR A 110 9.72 -6.87 -14.51
N GLU A 111 9.05 -5.74 -14.74
CA GLU A 111 9.33 -4.78 -15.80
C GLU A 111 9.94 -3.48 -15.26
N VAL A 112 10.21 -3.41 -13.96
CA VAL A 112 10.66 -2.19 -13.26
C VAL A 112 11.98 -2.44 -12.57
N PHE A 113 12.93 -1.50 -12.75
CA PHE A 113 14.26 -1.56 -12.15
C PHE A 113 14.51 -0.36 -11.24
N VAL A 114 15.32 -0.57 -10.21
CA VAL A 114 15.82 0.54 -9.38
C VAL A 114 16.58 1.53 -10.27
N GLY A 115 16.22 2.80 -10.20
CA GLY A 115 16.72 3.87 -11.06
C GLY A 115 15.78 4.26 -12.19
N ASP A 116 14.75 3.46 -12.48
CA ASP A 116 13.74 3.83 -13.46
C ASP A 116 12.97 5.07 -13.02
N ARG A 117 12.43 5.77 -14.01
CA ARG A 117 11.61 6.96 -13.80
C ARG A 117 10.21 6.74 -14.33
N LEU A 118 9.23 6.96 -13.47
CA LEU A 118 7.81 6.88 -13.78
C LEU A 118 7.23 8.28 -13.84
N ARG A 119 6.56 8.64 -14.94
CA ARG A 119 5.81 9.88 -15.05
C ARG A 119 4.31 9.60 -14.80
N ILE A 120 3.72 10.32 -13.85
CA ILE A 120 2.29 10.28 -13.54
C ILE A 120 1.79 11.72 -13.48
N GLY A 121 0.95 12.11 -14.43
CA GLY A 121 0.56 13.50 -14.60
C GLY A 121 1.77 14.40 -14.90
N GLU A 122 1.96 15.44 -14.11
CA GLU A 122 3.08 16.38 -14.21
C GLU A 122 4.29 15.97 -13.36
N LEU A 123 4.15 14.92 -12.55
CA LEU A 123 5.19 14.51 -11.62
C LEU A 123 6.04 13.37 -12.18
N GLU A 124 7.31 13.37 -11.80
CA GLU A 124 8.27 12.31 -12.07
C GLU A 124 8.70 11.67 -10.76
N PHE A 125 8.68 10.35 -10.73
CA PHE A 125 9.06 9.52 -9.58
C PHE A 125 10.24 8.65 -9.97
N SER A 126 11.23 8.53 -9.10
CA SER A 126 12.31 7.57 -9.25
C SER A 126 12.01 6.31 -8.48
N VAL A 127 12.18 5.15 -9.10
CA VAL A 127 12.12 3.85 -8.44
C VAL A 127 13.39 3.67 -7.63
N VAL A 128 13.27 3.60 -6.31
CA VAL A 128 14.44 3.56 -5.42
C VAL A 128 14.63 2.22 -4.73
N LYS A 129 13.55 1.46 -4.51
CA LYS A 129 13.61 0.14 -3.89
C LYS A 129 12.31 -0.65 -4.04
N LEU A 130 12.42 -1.95 -3.86
CA LEU A 130 11.27 -2.84 -3.75
C LEU A 130 10.63 -2.74 -2.37
N ARG A 131 9.36 -3.12 -2.30
CA ARG A 131 8.63 -3.23 -1.03
C ARG A 131 9.17 -4.40 -0.21
N GLU A 132 9.52 -4.12 1.03
CA GLU A 132 9.87 -5.13 2.03
C GLU A 132 8.68 -5.33 2.98
N PRO A 133 7.91 -6.42 2.85
CA PRO A 133 6.79 -6.66 3.74
C PRO A 133 7.28 -7.04 5.14
N CYS A 134 6.57 -6.58 6.18
CA CYS A 134 6.88 -6.87 7.56
C CYS A 134 5.68 -7.53 8.28
N PHE A 135 5.83 -7.84 9.58
CA PHE A 135 4.76 -8.45 10.38
C PHE A 135 3.46 -7.62 10.41
N LYS A 136 3.55 -6.29 10.27
CA LYS A 136 2.37 -5.40 10.18
C LYS A 136 1.52 -5.72 8.95
N PHE A 137 2.16 -6.15 7.86
CA PHE A 137 1.44 -6.61 6.67
C PHE A 137 0.66 -7.90 6.94
N ASN A 138 1.26 -8.88 7.63
CA ASN A 138 0.56 -10.09 8.06
C ASN A 138 -0.68 -9.76 8.91
N ALA A 139 -0.53 -8.83 9.84
CA ALA A 139 -1.64 -8.40 10.70
C ALA A 139 -2.73 -7.64 9.92
N ALA A 140 -2.35 -6.79 8.97
CA ALA A 140 -3.29 -6.08 8.11
C ALA A 140 -4.12 -7.04 7.25
N MET A 141 -3.46 -8.06 6.69
CA MET A 141 -4.09 -9.09 5.87
C MET A 141 -4.80 -10.19 6.68
N ARG A 142 -4.68 -10.20 8.01
CA ARG A 142 -5.19 -11.25 8.90
C ARG A 142 -4.71 -12.65 8.53
N TYR A 143 -3.53 -12.72 7.93
CA TYR A 143 -2.91 -13.97 7.49
C TYR A 143 -1.41 -13.95 7.78
N LYS A 144 -0.95 -14.91 8.60
CA LYS A 144 0.46 -14.97 9.06
C LYS A 144 1.48 -15.19 7.92
N GLY A 145 1.01 -15.72 6.80
CA GLY A 145 1.83 -15.98 5.63
C GLY A 145 1.89 -14.85 4.61
N ALA A 146 1.16 -13.74 4.82
CA ALA A 146 1.02 -12.70 3.80
C ALA A 146 2.37 -12.08 3.37
N ALA A 147 3.24 -11.75 4.33
CA ALA A 147 4.56 -11.20 4.01
C ALA A 147 5.41 -12.17 3.16
N LYS A 148 5.33 -13.47 3.44
CA LYS A 148 6.03 -14.50 2.64
C LYS A 148 5.41 -14.66 1.25
N ALA A 149 4.09 -14.53 1.14
CA ALA A 149 3.40 -14.66 -0.15
C ALA A 149 3.62 -13.44 -1.08
N MET A 150 4.09 -12.31 -0.56
CA MET A 150 4.45 -11.13 -1.33
C MET A 150 5.86 -11.22 -1.94
N LEU A 151 6.73 -12.05 -1.41
CA LEU A 151 8.11 -12.28 -1.87
C LEU A 151 8.19 -13.35 -2.96
#